data_931391dc78a19a9c66be7edc8df83f0e
#
_entry.id   931391dc78a19a9c66be7edc8df83f0e
#
_cell.length_a   1.000
_cell.length_b   1.000
_cell.length_c   1.000
_cell.angle_alpha   90.00
_cell.angle_beta   90.00
_cell.angle_gamma   90.00
#
_symmetry.space_group_name_H-M   'P 1'
#
loop_
_entity.id
_entity.type
_entity.pdbx_description
1 polymer ?
#
loop_
_entity_poly.entity_id
_entity_poly.type
_entity_poly.pdbx_seq_one_letter_code
_entity_poly.pdbx_strand_id
1 'polypeptide(L)'
;MRVAQVMAGAPAGGAELFFERLSVALTRAGETVLPVIRRDPARARRLAHEGLAPVQLGFGGPLDLLTGPRLARALEGFAPRVVIAWMGRAARFARRGRWVLVGRLGGFYDLRRFRRCEHLVGNTRGLVAWITAQGWPPRRAHYLPNFVLDMAGAKPLPRAALGVPDGAKLVLALGRLHRNKGFDVLIRALPRLPDAHALIAGEGPERAALEALARAEGVAARVHLPGWREDTAGRLASCDVLACPSRHEPLGNVVIEGWSARVPVVAAAAQGPAELLTPDRDGLLVPREDALALAEALGAVLRDPASGRALAEAGRARFEADFAEAPVLARWRAFLASVEKP
;
A
#
# COMPACT_ATOMS: atom_id res chain seq x y z
N MET A 1 -0.90 -9.55 24.33
CA MET A 1 0.59 -9.34 24.49
C MET A 1 0.92 -7.86 24.42
N ARG A 2 2.12 -7.43 24.85
CA ARG A 2 2.59 -6.03 24.72
C ARG A 2 3.48 -5.90 23.49
N VAL A 3 3.08 -5.08 22.52
CA VAL A 3 3.78 -4.89 21.24
C VAL A 3 4.10 -3.41 21.07
N ALA A 4 5.36 -3.06 20.81
CA ALA A 4 5.72 -1.71 20.39
C ALA A 4 5.94 -1.66 18.89
N GLN A 5 5.37 -0.65 18.24
CA GLN A 5 5.56 -0.41 16.81
C GLN A 5 6.28 0.92 16.60
N VAL A 6 7.44 0.89 15.96
CA VAL A 6 8.31 2.06 15.76
C VAL A 6 8.31 2.47 14.30
N MET A 7 7.77 3.65 13.99
CA MET A 7 7.65 4.19 12.62
C MET A 7 8.35 5.54 12.50
N ALA A 8 9.34 5.60 11.62
CA ALA A 8 10.09 6.83 11.32
C ALA A 8 9.90 7.31 9.86
N GLY A 9 8.75 7.01 9.29
CA GLY A 9 8.42 7.26 7.88
C GLY A 9 8.06 8.71 7.54
N ALA A 10 7.55 8.89 6.32
CA ALA A 10 7.01 10.14 5.80
C ALA A 10 5.64 10.47 6.42
N PRO A 11 5.10 11.69 6.19
CA PRO A 11 3.74 12.02 6.63
C PRO A 11 2.66 11.15 5.99
N ALA A 12 2.86 10.71 4.73
CA ALA A 12 1.92 9.86 4.01
C ALA A 12 2.64 8.80 3.17
N GLY A 13 2.06 7.61 3.07
CA GLY A 13 2.55 6.49 2.27
C GLY A 13 1.86 5.18 2.65
N GLY A 14 1.97 4.16 1.79
CA GLY A 14 1.31 2.87 2.02
C GLY A 14 1.82 2.12 3.25
N ALA A 15 3.11 2.26 3.57
CA ALA A 15 3.69 1.65 4.77
C ALA A 15 3.22 2.35 6.06
N GLU A 16 3.12 3.69 6.00
CA GLU A 16 2.64 4.52 7.11
C GLU A 16 1.17 4.26 7.40
N LEU A 17 0.35 4.19 6.36
CA LEU A 17 -1.06 3.88 6.49
C LEU A 17 -1.28 2.47 7.08
N PHE A 18 -0.50 1.50 6.60
CA PHE A 18 -0.60 0.14 7.13
C PHE A 18 -0.11 0.03 8.58
N PHE A 19 0.92 0.80 8.96
CA PHE A 19 1.34 0.90 10.36
C PHE A 19 0.19 1.38 11.27
N GLU A 20 -0.53 2.44 10.86
CA GLU A 20 -1.68 2.95 11.61
C GLU A 20 -2.78 1.89 11.71
N ARG A 21 -3.17 1.30 10.58
CA ARG A 21 -4.19 0.23 10.51
C ARG A 21 -3.84 -0.99 11.38
N LEU A 22 -2.61 -1.48 11.28
CA LEU A 22 -2.17 -2.63 12.07
C LEU A 22 -2.10 -2.32 13.57
N SER A 23 -1.69 -1.10 13.96
CA SER A 23 -1.69 -0.68 15.36
C SER A 23 -3.11 -0.72 15.94
N VAL A 24 -4.07 -0.18 15.22
CA VAL A 24 -5.49 -0.17 15.60
C VAL A 24 -6.06 -1.59 15.65
N ALA A 25 -5.84 -2.38 14.61
CA ALA A 25 -6.35 -3.75 14.52
C ALA A 25 -5.83 -4.64 15.64
N LEU A 26 -4.54 -4.58 15.97
CA LEU A 26 -3.96 -5.31 17.10
C LEU A 26 -4.57 -4.86 18.42
N THR A 27 -4.80 -3.56 18.63
CA THR A 27 -5.42 -3.05 19.84
C THR A 27 -6.86 -3.54 20.00
N ARG A 28 -7.65 -3.49 18.92
CA ARG A 28 -9.02 -4.02 18.91
C ARG A 28 -9.08 -5.52 19.14
N ALA A 29 -8.02 -6.25 18.76
CA ALA A 29 -7.88 -7.69 19.03
C ALA A 29 -7.36 -8.03 20.44
N GLY A 30 -7.24 -7.03 21.33
CA GLY A 30 -6.85 -7.23 22.74
C GLY A 30 -5.35 -7.16 23.01
N GLU A 31 -4.53 -6.77 22.03
CA GLU A 31 -3.11 -6.53 22.26
C GLU A 31 -2.89 -5.14 22.88
N THR A 32 -1.92 -5.00 23.77
CA THR A 32 -1.49 -3.68 24.25
C THR A 32 -0.43 -3.12 23.32
N VAL A 33 -0.76 -2.08 22.57
CA VAL A 33 0.13 -1.54 21.52
C VAL A 33 0.69 -0.18 21.92
N LEU A 34 2.01 0.00 21.81
CA LEU A 34 2.70 1.29 21.92
C LEU A 34 3.17 1.74 20.54
N PRO A 35 2.49 2.68 19.88
CA PRO A 35 3.04 3.34 18.69
C PRO A 35 4.14 4.33 19.10
N VAL A 36 5.30 4.23 18.48
CA VAL A 36 6.37 5.25 18.57
C VAL A 36 6.58 5.82 17.18
N ILE A 37 6.31 7.10 16.99
CA ILE A 37 6.30 7.74 15.69
C ILE A 37 7.31 8.88 15.59
N ARG A 38 7.77 9.17 14.38
CA ARG A 38 8.38 10.46 14.10
C ARG A 38 7.35 11.56 14.35
N ARG A 39 7.77 12.70 14.89
CA ARG A 39 6.89 13.85 15.15
C ARG A 39 5.99 14.14 13.94
N ASP A 40 4.72 13.91 14.15
CA ASP A 40 3.64 14.09 13.18
C ASP A 40 2.32 14.29 13.95
N PRO A 41 1.93 15.56 14.21
CA PRO A 41 0.74 15.85 14.99
C PRO A 41 -0.55 15.31 14.36
N ALA A 42 -0.62 15.23 13.04
CA ALA A 42 -1.80 14.69 12.35
C ALA A 42 -1.94 13.19 12.59
N ARG A 43 -0.86 12.42 12.41
CA ARG A 43 -0.83 10.98 12.72
C ARG A 43 -1.10 10.72 14.19
N ALA A 44 -0.51 11.52 15.08
CA ALA A 44 -0.74 11.38 16.52
C ALA A 44 -2.22 11.56 16.87
N ARG A 45 -2.92 12.55 16.30
CA ARG A 45 -4.35 12.74 16.49
C ARG A 45 -5.18 11.56 15.96
N ARG A 46 -4.88 11.04 14.75
CA ARG A 46 -5.58 9.86 14.21
C ARG A 46 -5.45 8.64 15.13
N LEU A 47 -4.23 8.37 15.60
CA LEU A 47 -4.00 7.26 16.53
C LEU A 47 -4.68 7.48 17.90
N ALA A 48 -4.68 8.72 18.40
CA ALA A 48 -5.36 9.05 19.64
C ALA A 48 -6.88 8.89 19.56
N HIS A 49 -7.48 9.24 18.44
CA HIS A 49 -8.90 9.01 18.16
C HIS A 49 -9.28 7.52 18.23
N GLU A 50 -8.34 6.63 17.91
CA GLU A 50 -8.48 5.18 18.00
C GLU A 50 -8.05 4.61 19.36
N GLY A 51 -7.89 5.45 20.39
CA GLY A 51 -7.54 5.05 21.74
C GLY A 51 -6.05 4.72 21.97
N LEU A 52 -5.19 5.05 21.01
CA LEU A 52 -3.75 4.82 21.12
C LEU A 52 -3.01 6.09 21.55
N ALA A 53 -2.04 5.96 22.47
CA ALA A 53 -1.21 7.08 22.94
C ALA A 53 0.20 7.00 22.31
N PRO A 54 0.45 7.63 21.15
CA PRO A 54 1.74 7.52 20.47
C PRO A 54 2.83 8.37 21.16
N VAL A 55 4.00 7.76 21.34
CA VAL A 55 5.23 8.48 21.69
C VAL A 55 5.82 9.13 20.45
N GLN A 56 6.04 10.44 20.49
CA GLN A 56 6.60 11.20 19.38
C GLN A 56 8.09 11.52 19.61
N LEU A 57 8.97 11.08 18.68
CA LEU A 57 10.40 11.30 18.72
C LEU A 57 10.91 12.01 17.47
N GLY A 58 12.15 12.50 17.47
CA GLY A 58 12.72 13.25 16.36
C GLY A 58 12.97 12.41 15.10
N PHE A 59 13.59 11.26 15.25
CA PHE A 59 14.08 10.39 14.17
C PHE A 59 14.83 11.18 13.07
N GLY A 60 15.77 12.00 13.55
CA GLY A 60 16.54 12.90 12.68
C GLY A 60 17.64 12.21 11.88
N GLY A 61 18.60 13.01 11.42
CA GLY A 61 19.77 12.59 10.65
C GLY A 61 20.87 11.93 11.49
N PRO A 62 22.12 11.95 10.96
CA PRO A 62 23.28 11.36 11.65
C PRO A 62 23.59 11.98 13.03
N LEU A 63 23.25 13.25 13.21
CA LEU A 63 23.50 14.00 14.45
C LEU A 63 22.37 13.88 15.49
N ASP A 64 21.37 13.04 15.26
CA ASP A 64 20.30 12.80 16.24
C ASP A 64 20.76 11.85 17.35
N LEU A 65 21.39 12.42 18.38
CA LEU A 65 21.88 11.70 19.56
C LEU A 65 20.76 11.43 20.57
N LEU A 66 19.61 12.11 20.50
CA LEU A 66 18.56 12.05 21.51
C LEU A 66 17.51 10.96 21.25
N THR A 67 17.21 10.66 19.99
CA THR A 67 16.13 9.70 19.64
C THR A 67 16.44 8.30 20.17
N GLY A 68 17.68 7.82 20.06
CA GLY A 68 18.07 6.49 20.54
C GLY A 68 17.81 6.28 22.04
N PRO A 69 18.37 7.11 22.95
CA PRO A 69 18.11 7.01 24.39
C PRO A 69 16.64 7.19 24.78
N ARG A 70 15.92 8.13 24.14
CA ARG A 70 14.49 8.35 24.40
C ARG A 70 13.65 7.16 23.97
N LEU A 71 13.96 6.55 22.82
CA LEU A 71 13.30 5.33 22.36
C LEU A 71 13.56 4.18 23.33
N ALA A 72 14.80 3.98 23.76
CA ALA A 72 15.14 2.96 24.74
C ALA A 72 14.33 3.13 26.03
N ARG A 73 14.31 4.34 26.61
CA ARG A 73 13.51 4.64 27.80
C ARG A 73 12.01 4.35 27.61
N ALA A 74 11.43 4.74 26.46
CA ALA A 74 10.02 4.48 26.16
C ALA A 74 9.73 2.98 26.06
N LEU A 75 10.62 2.21 25.44
CA LEU A 75 10.48 0.76 25.32
C LEU A 75 10.70 0.05 26.68
N GLU A 76 11.67 0.46 27.47
CA GLU A 76 11.91 -0.09 28.81
C GLU A 76 10.70 0.16 29.74
N GLY A 77 10.17 1.38 29.75
CA GLY A 77 8.98 1.72 30.55
C GLY A 77 7.71 0.98 30.07
N PHE A 78 7.60 0.76 28.80
CA PHE A 78 6.48 -0.02 28.23
C PHE A 78 6.68 -1.53 28.39
N ALA A 79 7.91 -2.03 28.48
CA ALA A 79 8.27 -3.44 28.58
C ALA A 79 7.56 -4.34 27.54
N PRO A 80 7.74 -4.09 26.22
CA PRO A 80 7.13 -4.90 25.18
C PRO A 80 7.75 -6.30 25.14
N ARG A 81 7.02 -7.29 24.68
CA ARG A 81 7.57 -8.60 24.30
C ARG A 81 8.16 -8.58 22.87
N VAL A 82 7.54 -7.83 21.99
CA VAL A 82 8.00 -7.67 20.60
C VAL A 82 8.05 -6.18 20.22
N VAL A 83 9.11 -5.76 19.55
CA VAL A 83 9.26 -4.44 18.94
C VAL A 83 9.32 -4.59 17.43
N ILE A 84 8.39 -3.99 16.71
CA ILE A 84 8.37 -3.96 15.25
C ILE A 84 8.94 -2.63 14.78
N ALA A 85 10.10 -2.67 14.14
CA ALA A 85 10.74 -1.49 13.54
C ALA A 85 10.40 -1.40 12.05
N TRP A 86 9.65 -0.37 11.67
CA TRP A 86 9.16 -0.15 10.33
C TRP A 86 10.19 0.58 9.47
N MET A 87 10.61 -0.06 8.39
CA MET A 87 11.60 0.45 7.44
C MET A 87 12.98 0.73 8.07
N GLY A 88 13.95 1.08 7.22
CA GLY A 88 15.36 1.16 7.63
C GLY A 88 15.69 2.26 8.64
N ARG A 89 14.92 3.38 8.69
CA ARG A 89 15.19 4.45 9.65
C ARG A 89 14.81 4.03 11.09
N ALA A 90 13.63 3.45 11.27
CA ALA A 90 13.22 2.94 12.59
C ALA A 90 14.15 1.81 13.07
N ALA A 91 14.47 0.87 12.18
CA ALA A 91 15.40 -0.22 12.48
C ALA A 91 16.79 0.24 12.91
N ARG A 92 17.28 1.37 12.36
CA ARG A 92 18.56 1.97 12.75
C ARG A 92 18.55 2.47 14.21
N PHE A 93 17.45 3.04 14.68
CA PHE A 93 17.35 3.59 16.05
C PHE A 93 16.95 2.53 17.08
N ALA A 94 16.18 1.50 16.68
CA ALA A 94 15.78 0.42 17.55
C ALA A 94 16.98 -0.44 17.97
N ARG A 95 17.09 -0.71 19.27
CA ARG A 95 18.16 -1.53 19.85
C ARG A 95 17.59 -2.84 20.39
N ARG A 96 18.43 -3.85 20.50
CA ARG A 96 18.11 -5.09 21.21
C ARG A 96 17.85 -4.79 22.68
N GLY A 97 16.97 -5.56 23.30
CA GLY A 97 16.60 -5.46 24.69
C GLY A 97 16.02 -6.79 25.18
N ARG A 98 15.18 -6.76 26.20
CA ARG A 98 14.45 -7.94 26.72
C ARG A 98 13.32 -8.40 25.77
N TRP A 99 13.09 -7.69 24.69
CA TRP A 99 12.11 -7.97 23.64
C TRP A 99 12.76 -8.62 22.41
N VAL A 100 11.95 -9.22 21.56
CA VAL A 100 12.34 -9.61 20.20
C VAL A 100 12.24 -8.39 19.29
N LEU A 101 13.30 -8.08 18.56
CA LEU A 101 13.32 -6.98 17.60
C LEU A 101 13.05 -7.50 16.19
N VAL A 102 11.93 -7.09 15.62
CA VAL A 102 11.47 -7.44 14.28
C VAL A 102 11.64 -6.25 13.34
N GLY A 103 12.26 -6.44 12.19
CA GLY A 103 12.32 -5.45 11.12
C GLY A 103 11.22 -5.69 10.08
N ARG A 104 10.33 -4.71 9.84
CA ARG A 104 9.30 -4.79 8.80
C ARG A 104 9.73 -3.99 7.57
N LEU A 105 9.87 -4.68 6.44
CA LEU A 105 10.26 -4.12 5.16
C LEU A 105 9.04 -3.97 4.24
N GLY A 106 8.93 -2.83 3.59
CA GLY A 106 7.93 -2.55 2.56
C GLY A 106 8.52 -2.41 1.16
N GLY A 107 9.77 -2.83 0.99
CA GLY A 107 10.52 -2.76 -0.26
C GLY A 107 11.96 -3.24 -0.06
N PHE A 108 12.75 -3.20 -1.11
CA PHE A 108 14.13 -3.68 -1.17
C PHE A 108 15.09 -2.65 -0.55
N TYR A 109 15.34 -2.76 0.76
CA TYR A 109 16.20 -1.86 1.52
C TYR A 109 17.56 -2.48 1.80
N ASP A 110 18.58 -1.66 2.02
CA ASP A 110 19.88 -2.12 2.55
C ASP A 110 19.72 -2.84 3.90
N LEU A 111 19.93 -4.16 3.89
CA LEU A 111 19.74 -5.02 5.08
C LEU A 111 20.72 -4.71 6.21
N ARG A 112 21.83 -4.01 5.96
CA ARG A 112 22.75 -3.55 7.03
C ARG A 112 22.04 -2.69 8.06
N ARG A 113 20.97 -1.99 7.68
CA ARG A 113 20.15 -1.19 8.62
C ARG A 113 19.36 -2.04 9.59
N PHE A 114 19.11 -3.31 9.26
CA PHE A 114 18.32 -4.26 10.04
C PHE A 114 19.18 -5.27 10.81
N ARG A 115 20.52 -5.17 10.79
CA ARG A 115 21.46 -6.12 11.42
C ARG A 115 21.20 -6.41 12.90
N ARG A 116 20.48 -5.53 13.60
CA ARG A 116 20.08 -5.70 15.01
C ARG A 116 18.77 -6.48 15.16
N CYS A 117 17.97 -6.59 14.11
CA CYS A 117 16.72 -7.34 14.13
C CYS A 117 17.00 -8.84 14.26
N GLU A 118 16.12 -9.53 14.93
CA GLU A 118 16.17 -10.99 15.07
C GLU A 118 15.36 -11.66 13.95
N HIS A 119 14.25 -11.02 13.56
CA HIS A 119 13.40 -11.46 12.47
C HIS A 119 13.15 -10.32 11.48
N LEU A 120 12.95 -10.66 10.20
CA LEU A 120 12.51 -9.74 9.17
C LEU A 120 11.15 -10.16 8.62
N VAL A 121 10.31 -9.17 8.38
CA VAL A 121 9.00 -9.36 7.75
C VAL A 121 8.97 -8.61 6.43
N GLY A 122 8.70 -9.32 5.35
CA GLY A 122 8.41 -8.78 4.02
C GLY A 122 6.91 -8.84 3.76
N ASN A 123 6.40 -7.88 3.02
CA ASN A 123 4.98 -7.81 2.63
C ASN A 123 4.66 -8.52 1.31
N THR A 124 5.66 -9.07 0.62
CA THR A 124 5.52 -9.93 -0.55
C THR A 124 6.44 -11.15 -0.40
N ARG A 125 6.08 -12.25 -1.06
CA ARG A 125 6.92 -13.46 -1.09
C ARG A 125 8.24 -13.20 -1.82
N GLY A 126 8.20 -12.41 -2.92
CA GLY A 126 9.40 -11.98 -3.65
C GLY A 126 10.37 -11.19 -2.77
N LEU A 127 9.86 -10.31 -1.88
CA LEU A 127 10.69 -9.59 -0.93
C LEU A 127 11.32 -10.53 0.10
N VAL A 128 10.59 -11.53 0.60
CA VAL A 128 11.13 -12.54 1.51
C VAL A 128 12.21 -13.40 0.82
N ALA A 129 11.97 -13.84 -0.41
CA ALA A 129 12.95 -14.55 -1.20
C ALA A 129 14.23 -13.72 -1.40
N TRP A 130 14.09 -12.43 -1.70
CA TRP A 130 15.23 -11.52 -1.81
C TRP A 130 15.98 -11.37 -0.48
N ILE A 131 15.27 -11.21 0.65
CA ILE A 131 15.88 -11.13 1.99
C ILE A 131 16.75 -12.36 2.26
N THR A 132 16.26 -13.57 1.97
CA THR A 132 17.01 -14.82 2.15
C THR A 132 18.18 -14.94 1.18
N ALA A 133 18.01 -14.51 -0.07
CA ALA A 133 19.09 -14.46 -1.06
C ALA A 133 20.24 -13.51 -0.67
N GLN A 134 19.96 -12.50 0.17
CA GLN A 134 20.98 -11.62 0.76
C GLN A 134 21.66 -12.24 2.01
N GLY A 135 21.43 -13.52 2.29
CA GLY A 135 22.06 -14.25 3.40
C GLY A 135 21.31 -14.18 4.74
N TRP A 136 20.09 -13.65 4.78
CA TRP A 136 19.29 -13.69 6.00
C TRP A 136 18.74 -15.10 6.24
N PRO A 137 18.80 -15.65 7.47
CA PRO A 137 18.36 -17.01 7.73
C PRO A 137 16.89 -17.23 7.36
N PRO A 138 16.52 -18.23 6.56
CA PRO A 138 15.13 -18.44 6.11
C PRO A 138 14.11 -18.54 7.25
N ARG A 139 14.50 -19.17 8.37
CA ARG A 139 13.66 -19.29 9.58
C ARG A 139 13.35 -17.96 10.26
N ARG A 140 14.05 -16.88 9.88
CA ARG A 140 13.93 -15.54 10.45
C ARG A 140 13.44 -14.50 9.42
N ALA A 141 12.98 -14.95 8.24
CA ALA A 141 12.39 -14.16 7.19
C ALA A 141 10.94 -14.60 6.98
N HIS A 142 9.97 -13.70 7.16
CA HIS A 142 8.55 -14.03 7.24
C HIS A 142 7.75 -13.22 6.24
N TYR A 143 6.75 -13.86 5.61
CA TYR A 143 5.79 -13.21 4.74
C TYR A 143 4.53 -12.84 5.51
N LEU A 144 4.31 -11.54 5.69
CA LEU A 144 3.07 -11.01 6.26
C LEU A 144 2.58 -9.84 5.37
N PRO A 145 1.51 -10.05 4.59
CA PRO A 145 1.00 -9.04 3.67
C PRO A 145 0.36 -7.86 4.41
N ASN A 146 0.08 -6.79 3.69
CA ASN A 146 -0.81 -5.75 4.17
C ASN A 146 -2.26 -6.21 4.02
N PHE A 147 -3.14 -5.71 4.88
CA PHE A 147 -4.56 -5.65 4.59
C PHE A 147 -4.95 -4.23 4.16
N VAL A 148 -6.04 -4.13 3.42
CA VAL A 148 -6.72 -2.87 3.13
C VAL A 148 -8.11 -2.89 3.72
N LEU A 149 -8.76 -1.72 3.81
CA LEU A 149 -10.14 -1.65 4.26
C LEU A 149 -11.05 -2.33 3.24
N ASP A 150 -12.12 -2.94 3.71
CA ASP A 150 -13.20 -3.39 2.85
C ASP A 150 -13.93 -2.18 2.28
N MET A 151 -13.96 -2.06 0.97
CA MET A 151 -14.58 -0.94 0.25
C MET A 151 -15.83 -1.37 -0.53
N ALA A 152 -16.26 -2.62 -0.39
CA ALA A 152 -17.49 -3.08 -1.04
C ALA A 152 -18.71 -2.35 -0.46
N GLY A 153 -19.69 -2.08 -1.33
CA GLY A 153 -20.93 -1.39 -0.94
C GLY A 153 -20.79 0.11 -0.71
N ALA A 154 -19.64 0.70 -0.98
CA ALA A 154 -19.48 2.16 -0.97
C ALA A 154 -20.41 2.80 -2.01
N LYS A 155 -20.99 3.96 -1.67
CA LYS A 155 -21.84 4.71 -2.60
C LYS A 155 -20.99 5.34 -3.70
N PRO A 156 -21.34 5.14 -4.98
CA PRO A 156 -20.68 5.83 -6.08
C PRO A 156 -20.80 7.36 -5.94
N LEU A 157 -19.76 8.07 -6.35
CA LEU A 157 -19.80 9.52 -6.49
C LEU A 157 -20.53 9.89 -7.80
N PRO A 158 -21.29 11.00 -7.82
CA PRO A 158 -21.90 11.48 -9.05
C PRO A 158 -20.84 11.72 -10.14
N ARG A 159 -21.09 11.28 -11.38
CA ARG A 159 -20.16 11.48 -12.52
C ARG A 159 -19.80 12.95 -12.71
N ALA A 160 -20.75 13.85 -12.58
CA ALA A 160 -20.50 15.31 -12.65
C ALA A 160 -19.48 15.79 -11.61
N ALA A 161 -19.49 15.24 -10.38
CA ALA A 161 -18.53 15.59 -9.34
C ALA A 161 -17.11 15.06 -9.65
N LEU A 162 -16.99 14.09 -10.56
CA LEU A 162 -15.72 13.56 -11.05
C LEU A 162 -15.25 14.25 -12.35
N GLY A 163 -16.06 15.18 -12.91
CA GLY A 163 -15.81 15.81 -14.20
C GLY A 163 -16.01 14.88 -15.39
N VAL A 164 -16.73 13.77 -15.21
CA VAL A 164 -16.93 12.72 -16.22
C VAL A 164 -18.36 12.78 -16.74
N PRO A 165 -18.59 12.80 -18.07
CA PRO A 165 -19.93 12.77 -18.63
C PRO A 165 -20.71 11.52 -18.25
N ASP A 166 -22.03 11.65 -18.16
CA ASP A 166 -22.90 10.50 -17.98
C ASP A 166 -22.77 9.53 -19.17
N GLY A 167 -22.71 8.23 -18.86
CA GLY A 167 -22.52 7.17 -19.86
C GLY A 167 -21.07 6.94 -20.33
N ALA A 168 -20.14 7.86 -20.06
CA ALA A 168 -18.73 7.64 -20.38
C ALA A 168 -18.12 6.53 -19.52
N LYS A 169 -17.19 5.77 -20.08
CA LYS A 169 -16.41 4.77 -19.35
C LYS A 169 -15.37 5.46 -18.47
N LEU A 170 -15.19 4.98 -17.23
CA LEU A 170 -14.26 5.56 -16.27
C LEU A 170 -13.16 4.59 -15.86
N VAL A 171 -11.95 4.91 -16.27
CA VAL A 171 -10.71 4.25 -15.79
C VAL A 171 -10.20 5.04 -14.59
N LEU A 172 -10.12 4.40 -13.44
CA LEU A 172 -9.53 5.00 -12.23
C LEU A 172 -8.06 4.59 -12.10
N ALA A 173 -7.21 5.52 -11.70
CA ALA A 173 -5.85 5.23 -11.28
C ALA A 173 -5.53 6.00 -9.98
N LEU A 174 -4.88 5.34 -9.02
CA LEU A 174 -4.65 5.87 -7.69
C LEU A 174 -3.16 5.89 -7.34
N GLY A 175 -2.69 7.00 -6.79
CA GLY A 175 -1.34 7.07 -6.25
C GLY A 175 -0.64 8.39 -6.45
N ARG A 176 0.56 8.50 -5.87
CA ARG A 176 1.40 9.69 -6.03
C ARG A 176 1.73 9.93 -7.49
N LEU A 177 1.60 11.16 -7.98
CA LEU A 177 2.01 11.55 -9.33
C LEU A 177 3.53 11.55 -9.43
N HIS A 178 4.08 10.37 -9.67
CA HIS A 178 5.51 10.08 -9.71
C HIS A 178 5.79 9.09 -10.84
N ARG A 179 6.94 9.21 -11.48
CA ARG A 179 7.36 8.38 -12.62
C ARG A 179 7.16 6.87 -12.40
N ASN A 180 7.41 6.39 -11.17
CA ASN A 180 7.23 4.97 -10.83
C ASN A 180 5.79 4.47 -11.01
N LYS A 181 4.80 5.36 -10.98
CA LYS A 181 3.38 5.00 -11.11
C LYS A 181 2.91 4.85 -12.55
N GLY A 182 3.68 5.30 -13.53
CA GLY A 182 3.41 5.05 -14.95
C GLY A 182 2.13 5.69 -15.49
N PHE A 183 1.63 6.77 -14.88
CA PHE A 183 0.40 7.42 -15.34
C PHE A 183 0.53 8.03 -16.75
N ASP A 184 1.73 8.32 -17.18
CA ASP A 184 2.03 8.68 -18.56
C ASP A 184 1.73 7.54 -19.54
N VAL A 185 1.94 6.28 -19.16
CA VAL A 185 1.57 5.11 -19.95
C VAL A 185 0.04 5.01 -20.12
N LEU A 186 -0.72 5.28 -19.03
CA LEU A 186 -2.19 5.33 -19.10
C LEU A 186 -2.67 6.46 -20.02
N ILE A 187 -2.08 7.64 -19.94
CA ILE A 187 -2.45 8.77 -20.80
C ILE A 187 -2.19 8.43 -22.28
N ARG A 188 -1.07 7.78 -22.62
CA ARG A 188 -0.77 7.31 -23.98
C ARG A 188 -1.68 6.16 -24.45
N ALA A 189 -2.32 5.44 -23.55
CA ALA A 189 -3.30 4.41 -23.89
C ALA A 189 -4.66 5.00 -24.31
N LEU A 190 -5.05 6.17 -23.76
CA LEU A 190 -6.38 6.79 -23.96
C LEU A 190 -6.77 7.14 -25.39
N PRO A 191 -5.87 7.52 -26.33
CA PRO A 191 -6.27 7.70 -27.74
C PRO A 191 -6.93 6.48 -28.36
N ARG A 192 -6.62 5.27 -27.88
CA ARG A 192 -7.22 3.99 -28.36
C ARG A 192 -8.52 3.63 -27.63
N LEU A 193 -8.94 4.43 -26.67
CA LEU A 193 -10.15 4.25 -25.86
C LEU A 193 -11.03 5.50 -25.96
N PRO A 194 -11.70 5.74 -27.13
CA PRO A 194 -12.36 7.01 -27.40
C PRO A 194 -13.46 7.36 -26.38
N ASP A 195 -14.17 6.37 -25.83
CA ASP A 195 -15.28 6.56 -24.91
C ASP A 195 -14.84 6.56 -23.44
N ALA A 196 -13.52 6.44 -23.16
CA ALA A 196 -13.00 6.34 -21.81
C ALA A 196 -12.42 7.67 -21.31
N HIS A 197 -12.74 7.98 -20.05
CA HIS A 197 -12.10 9.03 -19.24
C HIS A 197 -11.18 8.40 -18.22
N ALA A 198 -10.03 9.02 -17.96
CA ALA A 198 -9.11 8.62 -16.89
C ALA A 198 -9.22 9.60 -15.72
N LEU A 199 -9.51 9.05 -14.53
CA LEU A 199 -9.45 9.78 -13.26
C LEU A 199 -8.20 9.33 -12.50
N ILE A 200 -7.17 10.18 -12.46
CA ILE A 200 -5.88 9.87 -11.81
C ILE A 200 -5.84 10.64 -10.49
N ALA A 201 -6.25 10.00 -9.40
CA ALA A 201 -6.35 10.63 -8.09
C ALA A 201 -5.03 10.53 -7.31
N GLY A 202 -4.40 11.67 -7.11
CA GLY A 202 -3.15 11.82 -6.40
C GLY A 202 -2.48 13.16 -6.62
N GLU A 203 -1.39 13.38 -5.89
CA GLU A 203 -0.51 14.54 -6.02
C GLU A 203 0.94 14.12 -6.20
N GLY A 204 1.75 14.98 -6.81
CA GLY A 204 3.18 14.74 -6.94
C GLY A 204 3.87 15.56 -8.02
N PRO A 205 5.19 15.39 -8.15
CA PRO A 205 6.02 16.22 -9.02
C PRO A 205 5.70 16.08 -10.52
N GLU A 206 5.08 14.98 -10.94
CA GLU A 206 4.78 14.74 -12.36
C GLU A 206 3.50 15.43 -12.86
N ARG A 207 2.73 16.16 -12.01
CA ARG A 207 1.45 16.77 -12.40
C ARG A 207 1.56 17.57 -13.70
N ALA A 208 2.45 18.56 -13.76
CA ALA A 208 2.59 19.42 -14.94
C ALA A 208 3.01 18.63 -16.20
N ALA A 209 3.86 17.61 -16.04
CA ALA A 209 4.28 16.75 -17.15
C ALA A 209 3.12 15.88 -17.67
N LEU A 210 2.27 15.36 -16.78
CA LEU A 210 1.08 14.58 -17.16
C LEU A 210 0.03 15.43 -17.85
N GLU A 211 -0.21 16.68 -17.40
CA GLU A 211 -1.10 17.63 -18.04
C GLU A 211 -0.59 18.02 -19.44
N ALA A 212 0.70 18.26 -19.60
CA ALA A 212 1.32 18.55 -20.89
C ALA A 212 1.20 17.35 -21.85
N LEU A 213 1.44 16.14 -21.35
CA LEU A 213 1.30 14.90 -22.12
C LEU A 213 -0.15 14.70 -22.58
N ALA A 214 -1.13 14.91 -21.70
CA ALA A 214 -2.55 14.78 -22.07
C ALA A 214 -2.96 15.74 -23.20
N ARG A 215 -2.38 16.94 -23.24
CA ARG A 215 -2.57 17.88 -24.36
C ARG A 215 -1.89 17.38 -25.63
N ALA A 216 -0.66 16.91 -25.53
CA ALA A 216 0.10 16.41 -26.68
C ALA A 216 -0.56 15.18 -27.32
N GLU A 217 -1.14 14.30 -26.51
CA GLU A 217 -1.88 13.12 -26.99
C GLU A 217 -3.33 13.43 -27.42
N GLY A 218 -3.77 14.70 -27.34
CA GLY A 218 -5.13 15.11 -27.73
C GLY A 218 -6.25 14.62 -26.80
N VAL A 219 -5.92 14.23 -25.56
CA VAL A 219 -6.85 13.62 -24.61
C VAL A 219 -7.11 14.47 -23.36
N ALA A 220 -6.67 15.74 -23.35
CA ALA A 220 -6.76 16.61 -22.17
C ALA A 220 -8.16 16.71 -21.58
N ALA A 221 -9.21 16.75 -22.42
CA ALA A 221 -10.61 16.80 -21.96
C ALA A 221 -11.08 15.50 -21.28
N ARG A 222 -10.34 14.39 -21.43
CA ARG A 222 -10.66 13.07 -20.87
C ARG A 222 -9.74 12.62 -19.75
N VAL A 223 -8.79 13.49 -19.33
CA VAL A 223 -7.85 13.22 -18.22
C VAL A 223 -8.18 14.15 -17.07
N HIS A 224 -8.56 13.55 -15.93
CA HIS A 224 -8.94 14.28 -14.72
C HIS A 224 -7.91 14.05 -13.62
N LEU A 225 -7.31 15.13 -13.11
CA LEU A 225 -6.31 15.14 -12.05
C LEU A 225 -6.84 15.89 -10.82
N PRO A 226 -7.77 15.29 -10.02
CA PRO A 226 -8.46 16.00 -8.94
C PRO A 226 -7.58 16.31 -7.73
N GLY A 227 -6.33 15.87 -7.72
CA GLY A 227 -5.44 15.97 -6.57
C GLY A 227 -5.58 14.80 -5.59
N TRP A 228 -4.97 14.95 -4.42
CA TRP A 228 -5.13 13.97 -3.34
C TRP A 228 -6.57 13.98 -2.81
N ARG A 229 -7.14 12.79 -2.65
CA ARG A 229 -8.52 12.62 -2.17
C ARG A 229 -8.59 11.49 -1.14
N GLU A 230 -9.43 11.66 -0.12
CA GLU A 230 -9.63 10.67 0.94
C GLU A 230 -10.78 9.70 0.63
N ASP A 231 -11.69 10.07 -0.25
CA ASP A 231 -12.88 9.32 -0.66
C ASP A 231 -12.59 8.21 -1.68
N THR A 232 -11.56 7.41 -1.44
CA THR A 232 -11.11 6.33 -2.33
C THR A 232 -12.21 5.31 -2.61
N ALA A 233 -13.00 4.93 -1.59
CA ALA A 233 -14.06 3.95 -1.72
C ALA A 233 -15.17 4.41 -2.69
N GLY A 234 -15.61 5.68 -2.58
CA GLY A 234 -16.59 6.24 -3.50
C GLY A 234 -16.10 6.32 -4.95
N ARG A 235 -14.79 6.60 -5.14
CA ARG A 235 -14.17 6.60 -6.49
C ARG A 235 -14.07 5.22 -7.09
N LEU A 236 -13.68 4.24 -6.30
CA LEU A 236 -13.68 2.85 -6.73
C LEU A 236 -15.08 2.37 -7.10
N ALA A 237 -16.09 2.71 -6.28
CA ALA A 237 -17.48 2.40 -6.59
C ALA A 237 -18.03 3.09 -7.86
N SER A 238 -17.36 4.17 -8.31
CA SER A 238 -17.78 4.93 -9.49
C SER A 238 -17.10 4.49 -10.77
N CYS A 239 -15.97 3.76 -10.72
CA CYS A 239 -15.21 3.42 -11.91
C CYS A 239 -15.66 2.08 -12.52
N ASP A 240 -15.39 1.94 -13.82
CA ASP A 240 -15.63 0.70 -14.58
C ASP A 240 -14.43 -0.25 -14.50
N VAL A 241 -13.22 0.29 -14.34
CA VAL A 241 -11.98 -0.47 -14.22
C VAL A 241 -10.91 0.33 -13.47
N LEU A 242 -10.09 -0.37 -12.67
CA LEU A 242 -8.92 0.20 -12.01
C LEU A 242 -7.65 -0.13 -12.80
N ALA A 243 -6.90 0.92 -13.17
CA ALA A 243 -5.60 0.78 -13.81
C ALA A 243 -4.46 0.96 -12.81
N CYS A 244 -3.50 0.03 -12.79
CA CYS A 244 -2.24 0.13 -12.05
C CYS A 244 -1.03 0.04 -13.01
N PRO A 245 -0.73 1.10 -13.78
CA PRO A 245 0.27 1.07 -14.84
C PRO A 245 1.72 1.22 -14.32
N SER A 246 1.97 0.85 -13.05
CA SER A 246 3.20 1.14 -12.34
C SER A 246 4.42 0.48 -12.96
N ARG A 247 5.51 1.26 -13.12
CA ARG A 247 6.86 0.76 -13.45
C ARG A 247 7.52 0.06 -12.27
N HIS A 248 7.28 0.61 -11.09
CA HIS A 248 7.81 0.08 -9.83
C HIS A 248 6.72 0.13 -8.76
N GLU A 249 6.32 -1.03 -8.31
CA GLU A 249 5.28 -1.23 -7.29
C GLU A 249 5.65 -2.44 -6.42
N PRO A 250 6.23 -2.22 -5.25
CA PRO A 250 6.74 -3.32 -4.43
C PRO A 250 5.67 -4.29 -3.92
N LEU A 251 4.44 -3.80 -3.63
CA LEU A 251 3.32 -4.66 -3.22
C LEU A 251 2.12 -4.51 -4.16
N GLY A 252 1.63 -3.27 -4.36
CA GLY A 252 0.40 -3.04 -5.12
C GLY A 252 -0.85 -2.97 -4.24
N ASN A 253 -0.81 -2.19 -3.17
CA ASN A 253 -2.03 -1.96 -2.35
C ASN A 253 -3.23 -1.56 -3.21
N VAL A 254 -3.02 -0.80 -4.27
CA VAL A 254 -4.07 -0.36 -5.21
C VAL A 254 -4.78 -1.55 -5.86
N VAL A 255 -4.07 -2.62 -6.20
CA VAL A 255 -4.67 -3.87 -6.71
C VAL A 255 -5.59 -4.47 -5.65
N ILE A 256 -5.11 -4.57 -4.41
CA ILE A 256 -5.89 -5.13 -3.30
C ILE A 256 -7.09 -4.22 -2.97
N GLU A 257 -6.94 -2.90 -3.09
CA GLU A 257 -8.03 -1.93 -2.95
C GLU A 257 -9.10 -2.10 -4.04
N GLY A 258 -8.70 -2.34 -5.29
CA GLY A 258 -9.61 -2.69 -6.39
C GLY A 258 -10.40 -3.96 -6.09
N TRP A 259 -9.73 -5.00 -5.67
CA TRP A 259 -10.37 -6.26 -5.26
C TRP A 259 -11.35 -6.08 -4.09
N SER A 260 -10.96 -5.29 -3.07
CA SER A 260 -11.82 -5.02 -1.92
C SER A 260 -13.13 -4.33 -2.30
N ALA A 261 -13.09 -3.50 -3.34
CA ALA A 261 -14.22 -2.74 -3.87
C ALA A 261 -14.99 -3.48 -4.98
N ARG A 262 -14.63 -4.73 -5.32
CA ARG A 262 -15.21 -5.49 -6.46
C ARG A 262 -15.04 -4.76 -7.81
N VAL A 263 -13.88 -4.16 -8.03
CA VAL A 263 -13.55 -3.47 -9.27
C VAL A 263 -12.56 -4.32 -10.06
N PRO A 264 -12.79 -4.54 -11.38
CA PRO A 264 -11.83 -5.25 -12.20
C PRO A 264 -10.51 -4.46 -12.29
N VAL A 265 -9.39 -5.18 -12.23
CA VAL A 265 -8.05 -4.57 -12.19
C VAL A 265 -7.27 -4.93 -13.44
N VAL A 266 -6.68 -3.93 -14.07
CA VAL A 266 -5.65 -4.08 -15.11
C VAL A 266 -4.35 -3.49 -14.57
N ALA A 267 -3.30 -4.29 -14.49
CA ALA A 267 -2.04 -3.85 -13.92
C ALA A 267 -0.85 -4.16 -14.82
N ALA A 268 0.16 -3.27 -14.80
CA ALA A 268 1.45 -3.57 -15.39
C ALA A 268 2.23 -4.57 -14.51
N ALA A 269 3.04 -5.43 -15.13
CA ALA A 269 3.81 -6.48 -14.49
C ALA A 269 5.02 -5.93 -13.69
N ALA A 270 4.74 -4.98 -12.78
CA ALA A 270 5.68 -4.59 -11.73
C ALA A 270 5.73 -5.68 -10.66
N GLN A 271 6.75 -5.66 -9.79
CA GLN A 271 7.04 -6.74 -8.85
C GLN A 271 5.82 -7.20 -8.03
N GLY A 272 5.12 -6.27 -7.40
CA GLY A 272 3.96 -6.58 -6.55
C GLY A 272 2.75 -7.07 -7.35
N PRO A 273 2.26 -6.33 -8.35
CA PRO A 273 1.18 -6.79 -9.21
C PRO A 273 1.43 -8.14 -9.87
N ALA A 274 2.67 -8.42 -10.34
CA ALA A 274 3.03 -9.72 -10.91
C ALA A 274 3.00 -10.87 -9.89
N GLU A 275 3.20 -10.58 -8.61
CA GLU A 275 3.06 -11.57 -7.53
C GLU A 275 1.60 -11.70 -7.06
N LEU A 276 0.84 -10.59 -7.06
CA LEU A 276 -0.53 -10.58 -6.58
C LEU A 276 -1.50 -11.22 -7.58
N LEU A 277 -1.45 -10.80 -8.84
CA LEU A 277 -2.42 -11.20 -9.86
C LEU A 277 -2.12 -12.61 -10.40
N THR A 278 -3.19 -13.39 -10.50
CA THR A 278 -3.23 -14.57 -11.37
C THR A 278 -3.84 -14.10 -12.69
N PRO A 279 -3.06 -13.96 -13.78
CA PRO A 279 -3.55 -13.41 -15.03
C PRO A 279 -4.83 -14.08 -15.50
N ASP A 280 -5.75 -13.30 -16.08
CA ASP A 280 -7.04 -13.72 -16.65
C ASP A 280 -8.02 -14.35 -15.64
N ARG A 281 -7.66 -14.37 -14.35
CA ARG A 281 -8.50 -14.90 -13.29
C ARG A 281 -9.01 -13.80 -12.33
N ASP A 282 -8.08 -13.09 -11.68
CA ASP A 282 -8.41 -12.06 -10.67
C ASP A 282 -7.97 -10.67 -11.09
N GLY A 283 -7.58 -10.52 -12.37
CA GLY A 283 -7.23 -9.28 -13.04
C GLY A 283 -6.43 -9.55 -14.31
N LEU A 284 -6.17 -8.50 -15.08
CA LEU A 284 -5.34 -8.57 -16.28
C LEU A 284 -3.95 -8.01 -16.01
N LEU A 285 -2.92 -8.71 -16.51
CA LEU A 285 -1.53 -8.31 -16.35
C LEU A 285 -0.93 -8.00 -17.72
N VAL A 286 -0.37 -6.79 -17.87
CA VAL A 286 0.25 -6.33 -19.12
C VAL A 286 1.74 -6.03 -18.94
N PRO A 287 2.56 -6.03 -19.99
CA PRO A 287 3.95 -5.60 -19.91
C PRO A 287 4.06 -4.18 -19.34
N ARG A 288 5.15 -3.91 -18.59
CA ARG A 288 5.44 -2.56 -18.13
C ARG A 288 5.77 -1.65 -19.32
N GLU A 289 5.37 -0.38 -19.21
CA GLU A 289 5.65 0.68 -20.19
C GLU A 289 5.02 0.44 -21.57
N ASP A 290 4.10 -0.50 -21.69
CA ASP A 290 3.38 -0.83 -22.91
C ASP A 290 1.98 -0.20 -22.90
N ALA A 291 1.84 0.97 -23.55
CA ALA A 291 0.57 1.68 -23.63
C ALA A 291 -0.42 0.98 -24.57
N LEU A 292 0.06 0.21 -25.57
CA LEU A 292 -0.81 -0.55 -26.49
C LEU A 292 -1.45 -1.72 -25.75
N ALA A 293 -0.65 -2.56 -25.10
CA ALA A 293 -1.17 -3.68 -24.31
C ALA A 293 -2.09 -3.20 -23.16
N LEU A 294 -1.77 -2.07 -22.54
CA LEU A 294 -2.63 -1.47 -21.52
C LEU A 294 -3.98 -1.03 -22.10
N ALA A 295 -4.00 -0.39 -23.30
CA ALA A 295 -5.23 0.01 -23.98
C ALA A 295 -6.07 -1.21 -24.38
N GLU A 296 -5.46 -2.25 -24.90
CA GLU A 296 -6.15 -3.49 -25.30
C GLU A 296 -6.81 -4.17 -24.09
N ALA A 297 -6.09 -4.32 -22.98
CA ALA A 297 -6.60 -4.92 -21.76
C ALA A 297 -7.72 -4.09 -21.11
N LEU A 298 -7.55 -2.76 -21.01
CA LEU A 298 -8.61 -1.86 -20.53
C LEU A 298 -9.83 -1.93 -21.44
N GLY A 299 -9.62 -1.88 -22.77
CA GLY A 299 -10.67 -1.97 -23.76
C GLY A 299 -11.44 -3.29 -23.70
N ALA A 300 -10.79 -4.42 -23.45
CA ALA A 300 -11.43 -5.72 -23.27
C ALA A 300 -12.41 -5.68 -22.09
N VAL A 301 -11.97 -5.19 -20.92
CA VAL A 301 -12.83 -5.07 -19.73
C VAL A 301 -14.00 -4.11 -19.96
N LEU A 302 -13.77 -2.98 -20.63
CA LEU A 302 -14.78 -1.94 -20.84
C LEU A 302 -15.84 -2.36 -21.87
N ARG A 303 -15.47 -3.18 -22.87
CA ARG A 303 -16.40 -3.71 -23.89
C ARG A 303 -17.19 -4.92 -23.43
N ASP A 304 -16.64 -5.71 -22.52
CA ASP A 304 -17.30 -6.89 -21.93
C ASP A 304 -17.47 -6.77 -20.40
N PRO A 305 -18.54 -6.12 -19.96
CA PRO A 305 -18.81 -5.99 -18.52
C PRO A 305 -19.02 -7.32 -17.79
N ALA A 306 -19.38 -8.40 -18.50
CA ALA A 306 -19.56 -9.71 -17.87
C ALA A 306 -18.22 -10.32 -17.49
N SER A 307 -17.25 -10.29 -18.41
CA SER A 307 -15.86 -10.67 -18.12
C SER A 307 -15.24 -9.79 -17.04
N GLY A 308 -15.46 -8.46 -17.11
CA GLY A 308 -15.01 -7.54 -16.06
C GLY A 308 -15.55 -7.93 -14.66
N ARG A 309 -16.84 -8.24 -14.56
CA ARG A 309 -17.43 -8.71 -13.29
C ARG A 309 -16.84 -10.05 -12.81
N ALA A 310 -16.58 -10.98 -13.70
CA ALA A 310 -15.96 -12.25 -13.33
C ALA A 310 -14.56 -12.06 -12.72
N LEU A 311 -13.73 -11.19 -13.33
CA LEU A 311 -12.42 -10.80 -12.78
C LEU A 311 -12.55 -10.13 -11.40
N ALA A 312 -13.51 -9.22 -11.25
CA ALA A 312 -13.76 -8.50 -10.01
C ALA A 312 -14.21 -9.44 -8.86
N GLU A 313 -15.10 -10.40 -9.14
CA GLU A 313 -15.54 -11.38 -8.14
C GLU A 313 -14.42 -12.35 -7.73
N ALA A 314 -13.59 -12.80 -8.67
CA ALA A 314 -12.44 -13.62 -8.35
C ALA A 314 -11.40 -12.84 -7.53
N GLY A 315 -11.15 -11.57 -7.87
CA GLY A 315 -10.32 -10.66 -7.09
C GLY A 315 -10.88 -10.43 -5.68
N ARG A 316 -12.20 -10.26 -5.56
CA ARG A 316 -12.90 -10.14 -4.27
C ARG A 316 -12.72 -11.38 -3.39
N ALA A 317 -12.91 -12.56 -3.94
CA ALA A 317 -12.69 -13.81 -3.21
C ALA A 317 -11.23 -13.92 -2.72
N ARG A 318 -10.27 -13.47 -3.53
CA ARG A 318 -8.85 -13.40 -3.16
C ARG A 318 -8.59 -12.41 -2.04
N PHE A 319 -9.21 -11.22 -2.10
CA PHE A 319 -9.13 -10.23 -1.03
C PHE A 319 -9.65 -10.80 0.30
N GLU A 320 -10.82 -11.41 0.29
CA GLU A 320 -11.46 -11.98 1.50
C GLU A 320 -10.59 -13.06 2.14
N ALA A 321 -10.00 -13.94 1.33
CA ALA A 321 -9.17 -15.04 1.81
C ALA A 321 -7.80 -14.59 2.34
N ASP A 322 -7.16 -13.60 1.68
CA ASP A 322 -5.73 -13.33 1.89
C ASP A 322 -5.41 -11.93 2.40
N PHE A 323 -6.22 -10.92 2.09
CA PHE A 323 -5.88 -9.51 2.26
C PHE A 323 -6.92 -8.69 3.03
N ALA A 324 -8.01 -9.26 3.47
CA ALA A 324 -8.92 -8.64 4.43
C ALA A 324 -8.25 -8.55 5.81
N GLU A 325 -8.78 -7.66 6.66
CA GLU A 325 -8.19 -7.43 8.00
C GLU A 325 -8.11 -8.73 8.82
N ALA A 326 -9.20 -9.50 8.88
CA ALA A 326 -9.27 -10.69 9.74
C ALA A 326 -8.19 -11.75 9.43
N PRO A 327 -8.02 -12.26 8.20
CA PRO A 327 -7.00 -13.26 7.90
C PRO A 327 -5.57 -12.71 8.05
N VAL A 328 -5.32 -11.45 7.69
CA VAL A 328 -3.99 -10.85 7.86
C VAL A 328 -3.67 -10.62 9.33
N LEU A 329 -4.62 -10.13 10.12
CA LEU A 329 -4.46 -9.95 11.56
C LEU A 329 -4.22 -11.28 12.27
N ALA A 330 -4.92 -12.35 11.89
CA ALA A 330 -4.67 -13.69 12.41
C ALA A 330 -3.23 -14.16 12.14
N ARG A 331 -2.72 -13.93 10.92
CA ARG A 331 -1.31 -14.24 10.56
C ARG A 331 -0.31 -13.41 11.40
N TRP A 332 -0.58 -12.13 11.60
CA TRP A 332 0.26 -11.27 12.46
C TRP A 332 0.28 -11.76 13.92
N ARG A 333 -0.87 -12.09 14.47
CA ARG A 333 -0.96 -12.60 15.86
C ARG A 333 -0.25 -13.94 16.03
N ALA A 334 -0.42 -14.86 15.10
CA ALA A 334 0.29 -16.14 15.08
C ALA A 334 1.82 -15.93 15.01
N PHE A 335 2.29 -15.04 14.13
CA PHE A 335 3.69 -14.67 14.05
C PHE A 335 4.22 -14.09 15.36
N LEU A 336 3.52 -13.11 15.94
CA LEU A 336 3.94 -12.47 17.18
C LEU A 336 4.06 -13.49 18.32
N ALA A 337 3.12 -14.43 18.44
CA ALA A 337 3.18 -15.51 19.42
C ALA A 337 4.37 -16.46 19.16
N SER A 338 4.69 -16.75 17.90
CA SER A 338 5.78 -17.67 17.54
C SER A 338 7.18 -17.13 17.78
N VAL A 339 7.35 -15.81 17.82
CA VAL A 339 8.67 -15.15 18.00
C VAL A 339 8.88 -14.60 19.41
N GLU A 340 7.84 -14.64 20.26
CA GLU A 340 7.91 -14.17 21.64
C GLU A 340 9.00 -14.94 22.42
N LYS A 341 9.82 -14.20 23.16
CA LYS A 341 10.74 -14.83 24.12
C LYS A 341 9.97 -15.31 25.35
N PRO A 342 10.31 -16.47 25.88
CA PRO A 342 9.68 -16.99 27.10
C PRO A 342 9.83 -16.06 28.32
#